data_91a7fd513d47cfffedb73f5e48e3d3c1
#
_entry.id   91a7fd513d47cfffedb73f5e48e3d3c1
#
_cell.length_a   1.000
_cell.length_b   1.000
_cell.length_c   1.000
_cell.angle_alpha   90.00
_cell.angle_beta   90.00
_cell.angle_gamma   90.00
#
_symmetry.space_group_name_H-M   'P 1'
#
loop_
_entity.id
_entity.type
_entity.pdbx_description
1 polymer ?
#
loop_
_entity_poly.entity_id
_entity_poly.type
_entity_poly.pdbx_seq_one_letter_code
_entity_poly.pdbx_strand_id
1 'polypeptide(L)'
;MIKNSLLLSLIAFFTLFFTSCETDVEINADWEEITIVYGLLDQTDQDHYFRINKAYLGGNALEIAQIADSSSYNGALEVLLQGSLNGEIKQTIVFDTTTFGNKDTGVFYNPYMLVYKGSGQLQSNYLYTLNVRNTISGKEVSANTRLIEEFNISTPALRIKVDFKRDNDKEFKWGNAQYALRYEPVIRFNYYEFASGSSDTIEKYIDWVLSTQFADDVSGDGPKIVISNNGFYDFVKNNVKPAEIDGYRMCSTVDFIVTAGGEEYDTYLRVNGPSYSLVQDRPEYTNVENGFGLLSSRYTVSGNRRLHPFTEYEILLLERDFVPNPNL
;
A
#
# COMPACT_ATOMS: atom_id res chain seq x y z
N MET A 1 -55.70 -20.85 -60.66
CA MET A 1 -54.31 -20.42 -60.91
C MET A 1 -53.90 -19.19 -59.99
N ILE A 2 -54.76 -18.29 -59.65
CA ILE A 2 -54.44 -17.06 -58.86
C ILE A 2 -54.12 -17.39 -57.38
N LYS A 3 -54.71 -18.40 -56.75
CA LYS A 3 -54.50 -18.79 -55.37
C LYS A 3 -53.09 -19.32 -55.10
N ASN A 4 -52.51 -20.04 -56.06
CA ASN A 4 -51.18 -20.61 -55.91
C ASN A 4 -50.07 -19.58 -56.12
N SER A 5 -50.32 -18.58 -56.95
CA SER A 5 -49.38 -17.46 -57.17
C SER A 5 -49.27 -16.57 -55.93
N LEU A 6 -50.39 -16.33 -55.22
CA LEU A 6 -50.38 -15.53 -53.97
C LEU A 6 -49.64 -16.25 -52.84
N LEU A 7 -49.78 -17.59 -52.73
CA LEU A 7 -49.09 -18.39 -51.74
C LEU A 7 -47.56 -18.41 -51.99
N LEU A 8 -47.11 -18.52 -53.24
CA LEU A 8 -45.71 -18.47 -53.61
C LEU A 8 -45.10 -17.09 -53.33
N SER A 9 -45.84 -16.00 -53.61
CA SER A 9 -45.39 -14.63 -53.32
C SER A 9 -45.26 -14.39 -51.82
N LEU A 10 -46.15 -14.95 -50.98
CA LEU A 10 -46.12 -14.84 -49.51
C LEU A 10 -44.93 -15.60 -48.92
N ILE A 11 -44.61 -16.79 -49.46
CA ILE A 11 -43.47 -17.57 -49.04
C ILE A 11 -42.15 -16.89 -49.42
N ALA A 12 -42.06 -16.34 -50.62
CA ALA A 12 -40.89 -15.56 -51.09
C ALA A 12 -40.65 -14.29 -50.27
N PHE A 13 -41.73 -13.65 -49.83
CA PHE A 13 -41.64 -12.47 -48.93
C PHE A 13 -41.18 -12.82 -47.52
N PHE A 14 -41.55 -13.99 -47.00
CA PHE A 14 -41.17 -14.44 -45.67
C PHE A 14 -39.73 -14.91 -45.58
N THR A 15 -39.12 -15.39 -46.72
CA THR A 15 -37.70 -15.83 -46.75
C THR A 15 -36.73 -14.63 -46.76
N LEU A 16 -37.18 -13.43 -47.10
CA LEU A 16 -36.36 -12.21 -47.11
C LEU A 16 -36.07 -11.64 -45.72
N PHE A 17 -36.79 -12.09 -44.66
CA PHE A 17 -36.60 -11.63 -43.30
C PHE A 17 -35.60 -12.41 -42.45
N PHE A 18 -35.02 -13.50 -43.03
CA PHE A 18 -34.02 -14.32 -42.29
C PHE A 18 -32.58 -14.08 -42.66
N THR A 19 -32.26 -12.99 -43.39
CA THR A 19 -30.90 -12.54 -43.48
C THR A 19 -30.58 -11.69 -42.25
N SER A 20 -30.47 -12.32 -41.08
CA SER A 20 -29.79 -11.74 -39.93
C SER A 20 -28.31 -11.70 -40.28
N CYS A 21 -27.79 -10.53 -40.63
CA CYS A 21 -26.36 -10.31 -40.56
C CYS A 21 -25.97 -10.42 -39.07
N GLU A 22 -25.31 -11.49 -38.69
CA GLU A 22 -24.46 -11.48 -37.53
C GLU A 22 -23.33 -10.49 -37.85
N THR A 23 -23.51 -9.25 -37.42
CA THR A 23 -22.38 -8.34 -37.31
C THR A 23 -21.61 -8.81 -36.09
N ASP A 24 -20.59 -9.64 -36.30
CA ASP A 24 -19.48 -9.75 -35.34
C ASP A 24 -18.84 -8.36 -35.25
N VAL A 25 -19.37 -7.57 -34.31
CA VAL A 25 -18.72 -6.33 -33.91
C VAL A 25 -17.57 -6.77 -33.01
N GLU A 26 -16.36 -6.80 -33.58
CA GLU A 26 -15.17 -6.86 -32.75
C GLU A 26 -15.15 -5.63 -31.86
N ILE A 27 -15.65 -5.80 -30.62
CA ILE A 27 -15.72 -4.74 -29.58
C ILE A 27 -14.33 -4.48 -28.99
N ASN A 28 -13.37 -5.38 -29.21
CA ASN A 28 -12.02 -5.24 -28.71
C ASN A 28 -11.19 -4.39 -29.67
N ALA A 29 -10.63 -3.30 -29.16
CA ALA A 29 -9.56 -2.60 -29.84
C ALA A 29 -8.37 -3.55 -30.09
N ASP A 30 -7.58 -3.28 -31.12
CA ASP A 30 -6.33 -4.00 -31.34
C ASP A 30 -5.50 -4.05 -30.07
N TRP A 31 -4.95 -5.24 -29.77
CA TRP A 31 -4.16 -5.42 -28.55
C TRP A 31 -2.95 -4.48 -28.56
N GLU A 32 -2.88 -3.64 -27.53
CA GLU A 32 -1.71 -2.82 -27.27
C GLU A 32 -1.02 -3.30 -25.99
N GLU A 33 0.30 -3.45 -26.03
CA GLU A 33 1.09 -3.75 -24.85
C GLU A 33 1.06 -2.56 -23.89
N ILE A 34 0.44 -2.75 -22.73
CA ILE A 34 0.36 -1.75 -21.66
C ILE A 34 1.17 -2.27 -20.47
N THR A 35 2.19 -1.53 -20.10
CA THR A 35 3.03 -1.82 -18.93
C THR A 35 2.46 -1.13 -17.71
N ILE A 36 2.32 -1.90 -16.61
CA ILE A 36 1.82 -1.41 -15.32
C ILE A 36 2.95 -1.54 -14.29
N VAL A 37 3.31 -0.42 -13.67
CA VAL A 37 4.44 -0.32 -12.73
C VAL A 37 3.93 0.11 -11.35
N TYR A 38 4.36 -0.59 -10.30
CA TYR A 38 4.15 -0.17 -8.93
C TYR A 38 5.45 -0.25 -8.14
N GLY A 39 5.83 0.87 -7.54
CA GLY A 39 6.99 0.96 -6.66
C GLY A 39 6.89 2.09 -5.65
N LEU A 40 7.31 1.81 -4.43
CA LEU A 40 7.50 2.79 -3.37
C LEU A 40 8.94 2.69 -2.89
N LEU A 41 9.71 3.75 -3.09
CA LEU A 41 11.10 3.83 -2.67
C LEU A 41 11.16 4.29 -1.21
N ASP A 42 12.00 3.63 -0.42
CA ASP A 42 12.33 4.03 0.93
C ASP A 42 13.86 4.12 1.05
N GLN A 43 14.38 5.27 1.44
CA GLN A 43 15.84 5.48 1.53
C GLN A 43 16.49 4.69 2.66
N THR A 44 15.71 4.14 3.59
CA THR A 44 16.23 3.30 4.68
C THR A 44 16.42 1.85 4.26
N ASP A 45 15.78 1.45 3.16
CA ASP A 45 15.88 0.09 2.63
C ASP A 45 17.17 -0.08 1.82
N GLN A 46 17.79 -1.24 1.94
CA GLN A 46 18.93 -1.66 1.10
C GLN A 46 18.45 -2.34 -0.18
N ASP A 47 17.31 -3.01 -0.11
CA ASP A 47 16.68 -3.74 -1.21
C ASP A 47 15.39 -3.03 -1.64
N HIS A 48 15.28 -2.76 -2.94
CA HIS A 48 14.13 -2.09 -3.52
C HIS A 48 13.40 -3.04 -4.46
N TYR A 49 12.07 -2.89 -4.55
CA TYR A 49 11.23 -3.80 -5.30
C TYR A 49 10.25 -3.05 -6.19
N PHE A 50 10.14 -3.48 -7.45
CA PHE A 50 9.11 -3.04 -8.37
C PHE A 50 8.25 -4.21 -8.80
N ARG A 51 6.94 -4.02 -8.74
CA ARG A 51 6.01 -4.90 -9.40
C ARG A 51 5.74 -4.34 -10.79
N ILE A 52 6.14 -5.09 -11.83
CA ILE A 52 5.96 -4.69 -13.22
C ILE A 52 5.19 -5.80 -13.93
N ASN A 53 4.00 -5.46 -14.41
CA ASN A 53 3.10 -6.37 -15.08
C ASN A 53 2.71 -5.80 -16.44
N LYS A 54 2.18 -6.66 -17.32
CA LYS A 54 1.48 -6.23 -18.53
C LYS A 54 -0.03 -6.37 -18.35
N ALA A 55 -0.80 -5.45 -18.92
CA ALA A 55 -2.22 -5.65 -19.09
C ALA A 55 -2.45 -6.77 -20.12
N TYR A 56 -3.52 -7.52 -19.94
CA TYR A 56 -3.93 -8.58 -20.85
C TYR A 56 -5.32 -8.30 -21.42
N LEU A 57 -5.54 -8.71 -22.65
CA LEU A 57 -6.85 -8.71 -23.31
C LEU A 57 -7.26 -10.17 -23.56
N GLY A 58 -8.54 -10.47 -23.33
CA GLY A 58 -9.08 -11.78 -23.62
C GLY A 58 -10.54 -11.93 -23.21
N GLY A 59 -11.22 -12.93 -23.77
CA GLY A 59 -12.65 -13.14 -23.56
C GLY A 59 -13.07 -13.52 -22.12
N ASN A 60 -12.18 -14.15 -21.33
CA ASN A 60 -12.42 -14.46 -19.93
C ASN A 60 -11.28 -13.92 -19.06
N ALA A 61 -11.43 -12.68 -18.60
CA ALA A 61 -10.44 -12.00 -17.78
C ALA A 61 -10.06 -12.76 -16.49
N LEU A 62 -11.01 -13.49 -15.89
CA LEU A 62 -10.77 -14.26 -14.66
C LEU A 62 -9.88 -15.48 -14.91
N GLU A 63 -10.08 -16.21 -16.00
CA GLU A 63 -9.25 -17.36 -16.36
C GLU A 63 -7.84 -16.91 -16.75
N ILE A 64 -7.72 -15.84 -17.54
CA ILE A 64 -6.44 -15.29 -17.97
C ILE A 64 -5.64 -14.79 -16.76
N ALA A 65 -6.28 -14.14 -15.78
CA ALA A 65 -5.63 -13.64 -14.56
C ALA A 65 -4.95 -14.74 -13.73
N GLN A 66 -5.39 -16.00 -13.86
CA GLN A 66 -4.81 -17.14 -13.16
C GLN A 66 -3.60 -17.75 -13.88
N ILE A 67 -3.29 -17.29 -15.08
CA ILE A 67 -2.12 -17.75 -15.84
C ILE A 67 -0.94 -16.84 -15.53
N ALA A 68 0.14 -17.39 -14.96
CA ALA A 68 1.34 -16.61 -14.57
C ALA A 68 1.90 -15.77 -15.72
N ASP A 69 1.97 -16.36 -16.91
CA ASP A 69 2.57 -15.74 -18.10
C ASP A 69 1.72 -14.64 -18.72
N SER A 70 0.42 -14.59 -18.41
CA SER A 70 -0.50 -13.60 -19.00
C SER A 70 -0.20 -12.18 -18.55
N SER A 71 0.24 -12.00 -17.31
CA SER A 71 0.53 -10.70 -16.71
C SER A 71 2.03 -10.45 -16.50
N SER A 72 2.90 -11.40 -16.84
CA SER A 72 4.35 -11.35 -16.64
C SER A 72 5.10 -11.12 -17.94
N TYR A 73 6.25 -10.49 -17.85
CA TYR A 73 7.19 -10.30 -18.96
C TYR A 73 8.25 -11.41 -19.08
N ASN A 74 8.24 -12.38 -18.18
CA ASN A 74 9.14 -13.56 -18.20
C ASN A 74 10.62 -13.24 -18.45
N GLY A 75 11.14 -12.17 -17.81
CA GLY A 75 12.53 -11.75 -17.95
C GLY A 75 12.85 -10.93 -19.20
N ALA A 76 11.84 -10.53 -19.99
CA ALA A 76 12.05 -9.70 -21.17
C ALA A 76 12.28 -8.21 -20.86
N LEU A 77 12.28 -7.80 -19.60
CA LEU A 77 12.48 -6.39 -19.24
C LEU A 77 13.91 -6.11 -18.76
N GLU A 78 14.46 -5.02 -19.25
CA GLU A 78 15.56 -4.31 -18.64
C GLU A 78 14.99 -3.22 -17.74
N VAL A 79 15.35 -3.26 -16.45
CA VAL A 79 14.78 -2.37 -15.41
C VAL A 79 15.92 -1.66 -14.69
N LEU A 80 15.97 -0.34 -14.82
CA LEU A 80 17.03 0.51 -14.29
C LEU A 80 16.43 1.62 -13.43
N LEU A 81 16.93 1.81 -12.21
CA LEU A 81 16.67 2.98 -11.40
C LEU A 81 17.89 3.91 -11.40
N GLN A 82 17.71 5.11 -11.90
CA GLN A 82 18.77 6.10 -12.03
C GLN A 82 18.55 7.26 -11.08
N GLY A 83 19.52 7.50 -10.19
CA GLY A 83 19.55 8.68 -9.34
C GLY A 83 20.37 9.80 -9.97
N SER A 84 19.75 10.97 -10.15
CA SER A 84 20.41 12.14 -10.74
C SER A 84 20.47 13.31 -9.78
N LEU A 85 21.58 14.07 -9.87
CA LEU A 85 21.80 15.31 -9.14
C LEU A 85 22.18 16.41 -10.14
N ASN A 86 21.45 17.52 -10.16
CA ASN A 86 21.64 18.62 -11.10
C ASN A 86 21.67 18.19 -12.59
N GLY A 87 20.85 17.20 -12.93
CA GLY A 87 20.74 16.68 -14.30
C GLY A 87 21.79 15.64 -14.68
N GLU A 88 22.77 15.35 -13.82
CA GLU A 88 23.78 14.32 -14.06
C GLU A 88 23.42 13.03 -13.33
N ILE A 89 23.47 11.89 -14.00
CA ILE A 89 23.27 10.56 -13.38
C ILE A 89 24.47 10.27 -12.48
N LYS A 90 24.21 10.05 -11.21
CA LYS A 90 25.21 9.75 -10.18
C LYS A 90 25.14 8.30 -9.69
N GLN A 91 24.00 7.65 -9.88
CA GLN A 91 23.76 6.28 -9.44
C GLN A 91 22.91 5.56 -10.48
N THR A 92 23.18 4.28 -10.70
CA THR A 92 22.33 3.38 -11.48
C THR A 92 22.25 2.05 -10.73
N ILE A 93 21.03 1.61 -10.45
CA ILE A 93 20.73 0.31 -9.85
C ILE A 93 20.01 -0.51 -10.90
N VAL A 94 20.54 -1.70 -11.18
CA VAL A 94 19.94 -2.69 -12.09
C VAL A 94 19.02 -3.59 -11.26
N PHE A 95 17.87 -3.90 -11.81
CA PHE A 95 16.87 -4.76 -11.16
C PHE A 95 16.73 -6.07 -11.91
N ASP A 96 16.82 -7.17 -11.17
CA ASP A 96 16.62 -8.52 -11.67
C ASP A 96 15.32 -9.13 -11.14
N THR A 97 14.81 -10.13 -11.83
CA THR A 97 13.59 -10.84 -11.41
C THR A 97 13.81 -11.67 -10.17
N THR A 98 12.84 -11.61 -9.25
CA THR A 98 12.74 -12.49 -8.10
C THR A 98 11.28 -12.82 -7.81
N THR A 99 11.00 -13.74 -6.88
CA THR A 99 9.64 -14.14 -6.54
C THR A 99 9.38 -13.94 -5.06
N PHE A 100 8.21 -13.40 -4.73
CA PHE A 100 7.66 -13.45 -3.38
C PHE A 100 6.70 -14.64 -3.25
N GLY A 101 6.93 -15.45 -2.22
CA GLY A 101 5.99 -16.48 -1.77
C GLY A 101 4.91 -15.91 -0.84
N ASN A 102 3.98 -16.76 -0.41
CA ASN A 102 2.91 -16.44 0.55
C ASN A 102 1.99 -15.29 0.11
N LYS A 103 1.73 -15.20 -1.19
CA LYS A 103 0.71 -14.31 -1.70
C LYS A 103 -0.67 -14.78 -1.23
N ASP A 104 -1.52 -13.86 -0.76
CA ASP A 104 -2.90 -14.16 -0.42
C ASP A 104 -3.65 -14.74 -1.63
N THR A 105 -4.56 -15.69 -1.37
CA THR A 105 -5.42 -16.26 -2.39
C THR A 105 -6.36 -15.19 -2.96
N GLY A 106 -6.58 -15.22 -4.27
CA GLY A 106 -7.41 -14.24 -4.95
C GLY A 106 -7.60 -14.58 -6.42
N VAL A 107 -8.09 -13.63 -7.20
CA VAL A 107 -8.38 -13.78 -8.63
C VAL A 107 -7.10 -14.03 -9.45
N PHE A 108 -5.97 -13.45 -9.05
CA PHE A 108 -4.71 -13.55 -9.78
C PHE A 108 -3.94 -14.82 -9.40
N TYR A 109 -3.05 -15.25 -10.31
CA TYR A 109 -2.18 -16.40 -10.11
C TYR A 109 -1.53 -16.43 -8.71
N ASN A 110 -1.51 -17.60 -8.10
CA ASN A 110 -0.97 -17.94 -6.79
C ASN A 110 -0.12 -19.23 -6.95
N PRO A 111 0.97 -19.52 -6.19
CA PRO A 111 1.26 -18.98 -4.86
C PRO A 111 2.32 -17.87 -4.83
N TYR A 112 2.93 -17.51 -5.93
CA TYR A 112 4.01 -16.53 -5.93
C TYR A 112 3.75 -15.37 -6.88
N MET A 113 4.42 -14.27 -6.62
CA MET A 113 4.37 -13.06 -7.42
C MET A 113 5.78 -12.75 -7.94
N LEU A 114 5.92 -12.57 -9.25
CA LEU A 114 7.14 -12.06 -9.85
C LEU A 114 7.29 -10.58 -9.56
N VAL A 115 8.46 -10.18 -9.07
CA VAL A 115 8.84 -8.79 -8.83
C VAL A 115 10.27 -8.56 -9.33
N TYR A 116 10.65 -7.29 -9.50
CA TYR A 116 12.00 -6.88 -9.84
C TYR A 116 12.68 -6.35 -8.59
N LYS A 117 13.84 -6.89 -8.23
CA LYS A 117 14.64 -6.53 -7.07
C LYS A 117 15.95 -5.89 -7.50
N GLY A 118 16.27 -4.74 -6.92
CA GLY A 118 17.58 -4.09 -7.02
C GLY A 118 18.08 -3.71 -5.64
N SER A 119 19.39 -3.72 -5.44
CA SER A 119 20.02 -3.42 -4.14
C SER A 119 20.95 -2.21 -4.26
N GLY A 120 20.87 -1.31 -3.31
CA GLY A 120 21.74 -0.13 -3.21
C GLY A 120 21.17 0.93 -2.29
N GLN A 121 22.03 1.64 -1.59
CA GLN A 121 21.62 2.74 -0.72
C GLN A 121 21.18 3.94 -1.56
N LEU A 122 19.96 4.41 -1.34
CA LEU A 122 19.43 5.60 -2.00
C LEU A 122 19.89 6.87 -1.30
N GLN A 123 20.04 7.96 -2.08
CA GLN A 123 20.43 9.29 -1.60
C GLN A 123 19.22 10.24 -1.65
N SER A 124 18.84 10.83 -0.52
CA SER A 124 17.64 11.68 -0.40
C SER A 124 17.62 12.89 -1.33
N ASN A 125 18.80 13.41 -1.69
CA ASN A 125 18.93 14.59 -2.54
C ASN A 125 18.90 14.31 -4.05
N TYR A 126 18.70 13.03 -4.48
CA TYR A 126 18.62 12.68 -5.90
C TYR A 126 17.16 12.70 -6.38
N LEU A 127 17.01 13.00 -7.67
CA LEU A 127 15.79 12.67 -8.42
C LEU A 127 15.96 11.27 -8.98
N TYR A 128 15.07 10.37 -8.65
CA TYR A 128 15.08 9.01 -9.14
C TYR A 128 14.17 8.85 -10.34
N THR A 129 14.72 8.28 -11.41
CA THR A 129 14.01 7.91 -12.63
C THR A 129 14.07 6.40 -12.79
N LEU A 130 12.93 5.76 -12.82
CA LEU A 130 12.78 4.36 -13.22
C LEU A 130 12.64 4.31 -14.73
N ASN A 131 13.46 3.50 -15.38
CA ASN A 131 13.38 3.20 -16.81
C ASN A 131 13.14 1.70 -16.97
N VAL A 132 12.10 1.35 -17.69
CA VAL A 132 11.73 -0.04 -17.99
C VAL A 132 11.64 -0.18 -19.49
N ARG A 133 12.44 -1.09 -20.06
CA ARG A 133 12.47 -1.36 -21.48
C ARG A 133 12.16 -2.83 -21.75
N ASN A 134 11.19 -3.08 -22.61
CA ASN A 134 10.95 -4.42 -23.14
C ASN A 134 11.96 -4.70 -24.25
N THR A 135 12.85 -5.67 -24.03
CA THR A 135 13.93 -6.02 -24.96
C THR A 135 13.43 -6.71 -26.24
N ILE A 136 12.17 -7.20 -26.24
CA ILE A 136 11.54 -7.87 -27.40
C ILE A 136 10.79 -6.86 -28.26
N SER A 137 9.88 -6.07 -27.66
CA SER A 137 9.07 -5.09 -28.41
C SER A 137 9.76 -3.74 -28.58
N GLY A 138 10.78 -3.44 -27.78
CA GLY A 138 11.45 -2.15 -27.75
C GLY A 138 10.64 -1.04 -27.05
N LYS A 139 9.46 -1.35 -26.50
CA LYS A 139 8.66 -0.37 -25.74
C LYS A 139 9.38 0.04 -24.46
N GLU A 140 9.29 1.33 -24.14
CA GLU A 140 9.89 1.93 -22.96
C GLU A 140 8.83 2.69 -22.16
N VAL A 141 8.87 2.52 -20.83
CA VAL A 141 8.10 3.31 -19.89
C VAL A 141 9.04 3.91 -18.86
N SER A 142 8.68 5.09 -18.33
CA SER A 142 9.48 5.76 -17.31
C SER A 142 8.60 6.41 -16.26
N ALA A 143 9.17 6.62 -15.08
CA ALA A 143 8.54 7.37 -13.99
C ALA A 143 9.59 8.06 -13.13
N ASN A 144 9.21 9.20 -12.56
CA ASN A 144 10.12 9.97 -11.70
C ASN A 144 9.53 10.13 -10.30
N THR A 145 10.41 10.15 -9.29
CA THR A 145 10.03 10.52 -7.92
C THR A 145 11.22 11.11 -7.17
N ARG A 146 10.93 11.93 -6.16
CA ARG A 146 11.90 12.35 -5.15
C ARG A 146 11.69 11.55 -3.88
N LEU A 147 12.78 11.31 -3.14
CA LEU A 147 12.68 10.66 -1.84
C LEU A 147 12.24 11.67 -0.79
N ILE A 148 11.40 11.19 0.12
CA ILE A 148 11.04 11.97 1.31
C ILE A 148 12.26 12.11 2.18
N GLU A 149 12.58 13.33 2.59
CA GLU A 149 13.70 13.59 3.50
C GLU A 149 13.43 13.06 4.91
N GLU A 150 14.51 12.84 5.64
CA GLU A 150 14.46 12.38 7.02
C GLU A 150 13.75 13.39 7.92
N PHE A 151 12.89 12.88 8.80
CA PHE A 151 12.22 13.65 9.84
C PHE A 151 12.18 12.86 11.15
N ASN A 152 11.78 13.51 12.25
CA ASN A 152 11.81 12.90 13.56
C ASN A 152 10.51 13.14 14.33
N ILE A 153 10.18 12.21 15.23
CA ILE A 153 9.11 12.39 16.22
C ILE A 153 9.62 13.30 17.32
N SER A 154 8.94 14.44 17.50
CA SER A 154 9.29 15.44 18.51
C SER A 154 8.52 15.24 19.83
N THR A 155 7.28 14.76 19.76
CA THR A 155 6.43 14.49 20.92
C THR A 155 5.70 13.15 20.74
N PRO A 156 5.76 12.22 21.73
CA PRO A 156 6.48 12.34 23.02
C PRO A 156 8.01 12.24 22.83
N ALA A 157 8.75 12.98 23.65
CA ALA A 157 10.21 12.97 23.59
C ALA A 157 10.78 11.57 23.94
N LEU A 158 11.94 11.23 23.36
CA LEU A 158 12.52 9.88 23.38
C LEU A 158 12.74 9.29 24.80
N ARG A 159 13.07 10.13 25.77
CA ARG A 159 13.44 9.70 27.12
C ARG A 159 12.30 9.77 28.15
N ILE A 160 11.11 10.15 27.71
CA ILE A 160 9.97 10.35 28.62
C ILE A 160 9.09 9.10 28.59
N LYS A 161 8.72 8.60 29.77
CA LYS A 161 7.67 7.57 29.90
C LYS A 161 6.33 8.18 29.49
N VAL A 162 5.58 7.47 28.66
CA VAL A 162 4.29 7.96 28.18
C VAL A 162 3.22 7.69 29.25
N ASP A 163 2.54 8.76 29.61
CA ASP A 163 1.45 8.76 30.57
C ASP A 163 0.14 9.14 29.85
N PHE A 164 -0.75 8.17 29.65
CA PHE A 164 -2.09 8.39 29.11
C PHE A 164 -3.09 8.70 30.24
N LYS A 165 -2.86 9.82 30.97
CA LYS A 165 -3.81 10.27 31.99
C LYS A 165 -5.18 10.58 31.41
N ARG A 166 -6.25 10.05 32.02
CA ARG A 166 -7.63 10.15 31.51
C ARG A 166 -8.12 11.59 31.31
N ASP A 167 -7.63 12.53 32.09
CA ASP A 167 -8.11 13.92 32.09
C ASP A 167 -7.23 14.87 31.25
N ASN A 168 -6.31 14.36 30.46
CA ASN A 168 -5.35 15.21 29.75
C ASN A 168 -4.91 14.58 28.44
N ASP A 169 -5.53 15.00 27.34
CA ASP A 169 -5.16 14.56 26.01
C ASP A 169 -3.68 14.86 25.70
N LYS A 170 -3.07 14.01 24.90
CA LYS A 170 -1.65 14.09 24.53
C LYS A 170 -1.49 14.52 23.09
N GLU A 171 -0.49 15.35 22.86
CA GLU A 171 -0.08 15.62 21.49
C GLU A 171 0.92 14.56 21.01
N PHE A 172 0.73 14.12 19.78
CA PHE A 172 1.69 13.37 19.00
C PHE A 172 2.16 14.27 17.85
N LYS A 173 3.44 14.66 17.88
CA LYS A 173 4.05 15.61 16.95
C LYS A 173 5.28 15.04 16.26
N TRP A 174 5.47 15.43 15.00
CA TRP A 174 6.66 15.09 14.23
C TRP A 174 7.07 16.26 13.34
N GLY A 175 8.27 16.18 12.78
CA GLY A 175 8.77 17.19 11.86
C GLY A 175 8.11 17.11 10.50
N ASN A 176 8.02 18.24 9.82
CA ASN A 176 7.61 18.27 8.42
C ASN A 176 8.79 17.79 7.56
N ALA A 177 8.56 16.82 6.68
CA ALA A 177 9.57 16.28 5.78
C ALA A 177 9.43 16.91 4.38
N GLN A 178 10.53 17.27 3.76
CA GLN A 178 10.52 17.72 2.37
C GLN A 178 10.02 16.58 1.46
N TYR A 179 9.21 16.91 0.48
CA TYR A 179 8.56 15.98 -0.47
C TYR A 179 7.50 15.05 0.14
N ALA A 180 7.18 15.17 1.43
CA ALA A 180 6.04 14.50 2.02
C ALA A 180 4.77 15.34 1.85
N LEU A 181 3.68 14.71 1.45
CA LEU A 181 2.36 15.33 1.44
C LEU A 181 1.43 14.70 2.48
N ARG A 182 1.59 13.42 2.75
CA ARG A 182 0.73 12.60 3.57
C ARG A 182 1.52 11.98 4.73
N TYR A 183 0.92 11.96 5.92
CA TYR A 183 1.45 11.28 7.09
C TYR A 183 0.40 10.34 7.67
N GLU A 184 0.79 9.10 7.94
CA GLU A 184 -0.04 8.05 8.51
C GLU A 184 0.52 7.68 9.90
N PRO A 185 0.04 8.33 10.96
CA PRO A 185 0.49 8.05 12.31
C PRO A 185 -0.19 6.81 12.88
N VAL A 186 0.60 5.98 13.56
CA VAL A 186 0.16 4.76 14.24
C VAL A 186 0.74 4.73 15.64
N ILE A 187 -0.06 4.33 16.62
CA ILE A 187 0.40 3.99 17.96
C ILE A 187 0.32 2.48 18.11
N ARG A 188 1.47 1.85 18.27
CA ARG A 188 1.58 0.41 18.52
C ARG A 188 1.73 0.15 20.00
N PHE A 189 0.77 -0.54 20.60
CA PHE A 189 0.87 -1.02 21.98
C PHE A 189 1.46 -2.44 21.97
N ASN A 190 2.62 -2.61 22.60
CA ASN A 190 3.32 -3.87 22.72
C ASN A 190 3.07 -4.50 24.08
N TYR A 191 2.88 -5.82 24.12
CA TYR A 191 2.69 -6.59 25.33
C TYR A 191 3.22 -8.02 25.18
N TYR A 192 3.47 -8.64 26.31
CA TYR A 192 3.83 -10.04 26.38
C TYR A 192 2.62 -10.87 26.79
N GLU A 193 2.49 -12.04 26.21
CA GLU A 193 1.48 -13.04 26.57
C GLU A 193 2.19 -14.32 27.05
N PHE A 194 1.74 -14.85 28.17
CA PHE A 194 2.27 -16.03 28.83
C PHE A 194 1.18 -17.09 28.92
N ALA A 195 1.42 -18.27 28.38
CA ALA A 195 0.51 -19.40 28.54
C ALA A 195 0.66 -20.02 29.92
N SER A 196 -0.44 -20.49 30.51
CA SER A 196 -0.40 -21.19 31.79
C SER A 196 0.48 -22.43 31.74
N GLY A 197 1.41 -22.54 32.69
CA GLY A 197 2.34 -23.68 32.78
C GLY A 197 3.48 -23.69 31.75
N SER A 198 3.64 -22.66 30.93
CA SER A 198 4.79 -22.47 30.03
C SER A 198 5.68 -21.33 30.53
N SER A 199 6.98 -21.45 30.30
CA SER A 199 7.95 -20.36 30.46
C SER A 199 8.08 -19.51 29.20
N ASP A 200 7.37 -19.87 28.12
CA ASP A 200 7.51 -19.20 26.83
C ASP A 200 6.77 -17.86 26.87
N THR A 201 7.47 -16.85 26.39
CA THR A 201 6.95 -15.49 26.25
C THR A 201 6.63 -15.22 24.79
N ILE A 202 5.40 -14.84 24.49
CA ILE A 202 4.97 -14.48 23.16
C ILE A 202 4.84 -12.95 23.11
N GLU A 203 5.64 -12.32 22.24
CA GLU A 203 5.50 -10.89 21.97
C GLU A 203 4.29 -10.66 21.07
N LYS A 204 3.43 -9.75 21.48
CA LYS A 204 2.24 -9.34 20.74
C LYS A 204 2.13 -7.82 20.69
N TYR A 205 1.42 -7.35 19.69
CA TYR A 205 1.09 -5.94 19.57
C TYR A 205 -0.30 -5.73 18.96
N ILE A 206 -0.82 -4.53 19.16
CA ILE A 206 -2.00 -4.02 18.49
C ILE A 206 -1.68 -2.61 17.96
N ASP A 207 -2.12 -2.31 16.73
CA ASP A 207 -1.87 -1.04 16.04
C ASP A 207 -3.11 -0.17 16.07
N TRP A 208 -3.00 0.99 16.70
CA TRP A 208 -4.01 2.03 16.65
C TRP A 208 -3.68 2.99 15.52
N VAL A 209 -4.33 2.79 14.38
CA VAL A 209 -4.21 3.67 13.22
C VAL A 209 -4.98 4.96 13.52
N LEU A 210 -4.28 6.08 13.49
CA LEU A 210 -4.84 7.41 13.73
C LEU A 210 -5.25 8.06 12.39
N SER A 211 -5.92 9.21 12.48
CA SER A 211 -6.32 9.95 11.27
C SER A 211 -5.10 10.44 10.49
N THR A 212 -5.13 10.24 9.17
CA THR A 212 -4.11 10.79 8.26
C THR A 212 -4.00 12.29 8.43
N GLN A 213 -2.76 12.79 8.47
CA GLN A 213 -2.44 14.21 8.47
C GLN A 213 -1.77 14.57 7.14
N PHE A 214 -1.94 15.82 6.73
CA PHE A 214 -1.32 16.31 5.50
C PHE A 214 -0.29 17.38 5.82
N ALA A 215 0.75 17.47 4.99
CA ALA A 215 1.67 18.59 5.02
C ALA A 215 0.92 19.80 4.44
N ASP A 216 0.15 20.47 5.29
CA ASP A 216 -0.28 21.82 4.96
C ASP A 216 0.95 22.73 4.88
N ASP A 217 0.85 23.86 4.20
CA ASP A 217 1.88 24.93 4.17
C ASP A 217 2.17 25.46 5.59
N VAL A 218 2.62 24.58 6.45
CA VAL A 218 2.83 24.85 7.87
C VAL A 218 4.12 25.60 8.06
N SER A 219 4.00 26.87 8.06
CA SER A 219 4.92 27.73 8.77
C SER A 219 4.83 27.40 10.27
N GLY A 220 5.71 26.56 10.83
CA GLY A 220 5.80 26.44 12.27
C GLY A 220 6.08 25.04 12.81
N ASP A 221 5.18 24.52 13.62
CA ASP A 221 5.43 23.42 14.57
C ASP A 221 5.40 21.98 13.98
N GLY A 222 5.23 21.81 12.68
CA GLY A 222 5.08 20.51 12.04
C GLY A 222 3.71 19.86 12.27
N PRO A 223 3.44 18.73 11.59
CA PRO A 223 2.18 18.01 11.73
C PRO A 223 1.99 17.45 13.15
N LYS A 224 0.75 17.44 13.62
CA LYS A 224 0.40 16.91 14.94
C LYS A 224 -1.00 16.34 14.97
N ILE A 225 -1.22 15.44 15.91
CA ILE A 225 -2.52 14.91 16.26
C ILE A 225 -2.71 14.93 17.78
N VAL A 226 -3.92 15.22 18.23
CA VAL A 226 -4.28 15.13 19.64
C VAL A 226 -4.87 13.74 19.90
N ILE A 227 -4.27 13.03 20.83
CA ILE A 227 -4.65 11.67 21.23
C ILE A 227 -5.54 11.78 22.45
N SER A 228 -6.77 11.30 22.35
CA SER A 228 -7.63 11.11 23.52
C SER A 228 -7.10 9.96 24.38
N ASN A 229 -6.79 10.26 25.62
CA ASN A 229 -6.29 9.25 26.54
C ASN A 229 -7.36 8.20 26.88
N ASN A 230 -8.64 8.57 26.96
CA ASN A 230 -9.72 7.60 27.09
C ASN A 230 -9.79 6.70 25.84
N GLY A 231 -9.62 7.27 24.64
CA GLY A 231 -9.56 6.53 23.39
C GLY A 231 -8.45 5.48 23.37
N PHE A 232 -7.31 5.73 23.99
CA PHE A 232 -6.24 4.74 24.10
C PHE A 232 -6.67 3.51 24.92
N TYR A 233 -7.28 3.71 26.09
CA TYR A 233 -7.74 2.59 26.92
C TYR A 233 -8.90 1.83 26.28
N ASP A 234 -9.83 2.54 25.66
CA ASP A 234 -10.92 1.92 24.90
C ASP A 234 -10.38 1.10 23.72
N PHE A 235 -9.37 1.61 23.02
CA PHE A 235 -8.69 0.88 21.97
C PHE A 235 -8.04 -0.40 22.48
N VAL A 236 -7.26 -0.35 23.57
CA VAL A 236 -6.65 -1.54 24.18
C VAL A 236 -7.72 -2.54 24.60
N LYS A 237 -8.76 -2.09 25.29
CA LYS A 237 -9.86 -2.93 25.76
C LYS A 237 -10.58 -3.66 24.64
N ASN A 238 -10.78 -3.01 23.50
CA ASN A 238 -11.55 -3.57 22.40
C ASN A 238 -10.71 -4.46 21.46
N ASN A 239 -9.39 -4.28 21.41
CA ASN A 239 -8.53 -4.99 20.47
C ASN A 239 -7.68 -6.08 21.13
N VAL A 240 -7.43 -6.02 22.43
CA VAL A 240 -6.85 -7.14 23.19
C VAL A 240 -7.99 -8.06 23.61
N LYS A 241 -8.13 -9.20 22.94
CA LYS A 241 -9.15 -10.21 23.29
C LYS A 241 -8.81 -10.82 24.64
N PRO A 242 -9.80 -11.28 25.45
CA PRO A 242 -9.53 -12.10 26.64
C PRO A 242 -8.64 -13.28 26.29
N ALA A 243 -7.81 -13.74 27.21
CA ALA A 243 -6.95 -14.90 27.00
C ALA A 243 -7.82 -16.15 26.77
N GLU A 244 -7.49 -16.95 25.77
CA GLU A 244 -8.23 -18.19 25.45
C GLU A 244 -7.90 -19.34 26.43
N ILE A 245 -6.78 -19.23 27.15
CA ILE A 245 -6.25 -20.22 28.08
C ILE A 245 -5.89 -19.47 29.36
N ASP A 246 -5.87 -20.16 30.51
CA ASP A 246 -5.46 -19.62 31.83
C ASP A 246 -4.04 -19.02 31.80
N GLY A 247 -3.86 -17.96 31.04
CA GLY A 247 -2.62 -17.21 30.84
C GLY A 247 -2.75 -15.81 31.40
N TYR A 248 -1.64 -15.10 31.40
CA TYR A 248 -1.61 -13.69 31.81
C TYR A 248 -0.77 -12.87 30.81
N ARG A 249 -0.89 -11.54 30.90
CA ARG A 249 -0.20 -10.59 30.06
C ARG A 249 0.58 -9.58 30.86
N MET A 250 1.66 -9.06 30.29
CA MET A 250 2.40 -7.94 30.86
C MET A 250 2.52 -6.85 29.82
N CYS A 251 2.30 -5.60 30.21
CA CYS A 251 2.57 -4.46 29.37
C CYS A 251 4.06 -4.40 29.02
N SER A 252 4.38 -3.96 27.83
CA SER A 252 5.77 -3.70 27.41
C SER A 252 5.94 -2.21 27.09
N THR A 253 5.92 -1.83 25.85
CA THR A 253 6.22 -0.47 25.38
C THR A 253 5.13 0.02 24.43
N VAL A 254 5.22 1.30 24.07
CA VAL A 254 4.42 1.90 23.02
C VAL A 254 5.35 2.46 21.95
N ASP A 255 5.12 2.09 20.69
CA ASP A 255 5.80 2.68 19.57
C ASP A 255 4.92 3.76 18.94
N PHE A 256 5.50 4.91 18.74
CA PHE A 256 4.94 5.99 17.94
C PHE A 256 5.56 5.88 16.55
N ILE A 257 4.74 5.58 15.56
CA ILE A 257 5.17 5.31 14.18
C ILE A 257 4.51 6.33 13.28
N VAL A 258 5.27 6.94 12.38
CA VAL A 258 4.74 7.83 11.34
C VAL A 258 5.34 7.43 10.01
N THR A 259 4.48 7.05 9.08
CA THR A 259 4.86 6.82 7.68
C THR A 259 4.48 8.05 6.87
N ALA A 260 5.46 8.70 6.27
CA ALA A 260 5.25 9.78 5.32
C ALA A 260 5.18 9.23 3.91
N GLY A 261 4.30 9.77 3.09
CA GLY A 261 4.12 9.43 1.67
C GLY A 261 4.25 10.65 0.78
N GLY A 262 4.82 10.48 -0.41
CA GLY A 262 4.98 11.54 -1.41
C GLY A 262 3.66 11.95 -2.07
N GLU A 263 3.71 13.02 -2.85
CA GLU A 263 2.54 13.60 -3.54
C GLU A 263 1.88 12.59 -4.49
N GLU A 264 2.67 11.85 -5.25
CA GLU A 264 2.14 10.87 -6.21
C GLU A 264 1.41 9.74 -5.49
N TYR A 265 1.94 9.29 -4.34
CA TYR A 265 1.31 8.27 -3.52
C TYR A 265 -0.02 8.76 -2.93
N ASP A 266 -0.08 9.97 -2.38
CA ASP A 266 -1.31 10.54 -1.86
C ASP A 266 -2.35 10.74 -2.96
N THR A 267 -1.94 11.27 -4.11
CA THR A 267 -2.83 11.47 -5.26
C THR A 267 -3.40 10.14 -5.74
N TYR A 268 -2.55 9.11 -5.86
CA TYR A 268 -2.98 7.76 -6.23
C TYR A 268 -4.02 7.20 -5.27
N LEU A 269 -3.80 7.32 -3.95
CA LEU A 269 -4.75 6.85 -2.94
C LEU A 269 -6.09 7.60 -2.99
N ARG A 270 -6.07 8.91 -3.20
CA ARG A 270 -7.30 9.71 -3.29
C ARG A 270 -8.12 9.39 -4.54
N VAL A 271 -7.45 9.18 -5.66
CA VAL A 271 -8.11 8.91 -6.94
C VAL A 271 -8.63 7.47 -7.01
N ASN A 272 -7.82 6.50 -6.55
CA ASN A 272 -8.17 5.07 -6.63
C ASN A 272 -8.85 4.52 -5.37
N GLY A 273 -9.06 5.37 -4.35
CA GLY A 273 -9.78 5.01 -3.13
C GLY A 273 -11.25 4.67 -3.38
N PRO A 274 -11.96 4.08 -2.40
CA PRO A 274 -13.39 3.82 -2.50
C PRO A 274 -14.16 5.10 -2.78
N SER A 275 -14.87 5.18 -3.92
CA SER A 275 -15.72 6.29 -4.26
C SER A 275 -17.13 6.06 -3.70
N TYR A 276 -17.65 7.02 -2.95
CA TYR A 276 -19.06 7.06 -2.51
C TYR A 276 -19.98 7.71 -3.54
N SER A 277 -19.46 8.12 -4.70
CA SER A 277 -20.23 8.79 -5.75
C SER A 277 -20.69 7.81 -6.81
N LEU A 278 -21.88 8.02 -7.36
CA LEU A 278 -22.48 7.27 -8.47
C LEU A 278 -21.88 7.66 -9.84
N VAL A 279 -20.63 8.08 -9.89
CA VAL A 279 -19.97 8.47 -11.14
C VAL A 279 -19.59 7.22 -11.92
N GLN A 280 -20.02 7.15 -13.18
CA GLN A 280 -19.79 6.01 -14.07
C GLN A 280 -18.33 5.89 -14.51
N ASP A 281 -17.62 7.01 -14.63
CA ASP A 281 -16.20 7.02 -15.01
C ASP A 281 -15.36 7.35 -13.76
N ARG A 282 -14.49 6.40 -13.37
CA ARG A 282 -13.51 6.65 -12.33
C ARG A 282 -12.32 7.37 -12.94
N PRO A 283 -11.91 8.51 -12.37
CA PRO A 283 -10.65 9.11 -12.78
C PRO A 283 -9.51 8.11 -12.51
N GLU A 284 -8.55 8.04 -13.42
CA GLU A 284 -7.35 7.24 -13.26
C GLU A 284 -6.17 8.18 -13.04
N TYR A 285 -5.28 7.82 -12.13
CA TYR A 285 -4.03 8.53 -11.90
C TYR A 285 -2.85 7.61 -12.16
N THR A 286 -1.90 8.11 -12.93
CA THR A 286 -0.59 7.48 -13.13
C THR A 286 0.46 8.56 -13.26
N ASN A 287 1.66 8.31 -12.73
CA ASN A 287 2.86 9.09 -13.03
C ASN A 287 3.88 8.30 -13.86
N VAL A 288 3.42 7.23 -14.51
CA VAL A 288 4.23 6.39 -15.41
C VAL A 288 3.99 6.83 -16.84
N GLU A 289 5.00 7.37 -17.50
CA GLU A 289 4.97 7.76 -18.92
C GLU A 289 4.92 6.51 -19.81
N ASN A 290 4.07 6.52 -20.82
CA ASN A 290 3.81 5.41 -21.76
C ASN A 290 3.33 4.11 -21.09
N GLY A 291 2.79 4.20 -19.84
CA GLY A 291 2.30 3.07 -19.04
C GLY A 291 1.32 3.52 -17.96
N PHE A 292 1.04 2.63 -17.05
CA PHE A 292 0.16 2.90 -15.91
C PHE A 292 0.82 2.54 -14.60
N GLY A 293 0.28 3.08 -13.51
CA GLY A 293 0.70 2.72 -12.16
C GLY A 293 1.28 3.88 -11.37
N LEU A 294 2.22 3.57 -10.49
CA LEU A 294 2.75 4.51 -9.51
C LEU A 294 4.22 4.24 -9.22
N LEU A 295 5.04 5.26 -9.34
CA LEU A 295 6.33 5.36 -8.68
C LEU A 295 6.28 6.51 -7.68
N SER A 296 6.51 6.25 -6.41
CA SER A 296 6.59 7.29 -5.39
C SER A 296 7.58 6.88 -4.30
N SER A 297 7.65 7.66 -3.24
CA SER A 297 8.48 7.37 -2.09
C SER A 297 7.68 7.39 -0.79
N ARG A 298 8.21 6.68 0.19
CA ARG A 298 7.78 6.71 1.58
C ARG A 298 8.98 6.81 2.49
N TYR A 299 8.75 7.25 3.72
CA TYR A 299 9.75 7.24 4.78
C TYR A 299 9.05 7.01 6.11
N THR A 300 9.53 6.03 6.89
CA THR A 300 8.91 5.68 8.16
C THR A 300 9.87 5.98 9.31
N VAL A 301 9.38 6.73 10.30
CA VAL A 301 10.08 6.91 11.58
C VAL A 301 9.30 6.21 12.68
N SER A 302 10.03 5.63 13.62
CA SER A 302 9.44 5.04 14.81
C SER A 302 10.20 5.45 16.05
N GLY A 303 9.47 5.54 17.16
CA GLY A 303 10.05 5.85 18.45
C GLY A 303 9.42 5.03 19.57
N ASN A 304 10.20 4.11 20.13
CA ASN A 304 9.77 3.29 21.26
C ASN A 304 9.77 4.10 22.56
N ARG A 305 8.71 3.96 23.36
CA ARG A 305 8.55 4.62 24.65
C ARG A 305 8.12 3.63 25.71
N ARG A 306 8.68 3.75 26.90
CA ARG A 306 8.17 3.02 28.07
C ARG A 306 6.86 3.62 28.54
N LEU A 307 5.99 2.79 29.08
CA LEU A 307 4.78 3.25 29.73
C LEU A 307 5.10 3.85 31.13
N HIS A 308 4.33 4.86 31.49
CA HIS A 308 4.32 5.35 32.87
C HIS A 308 3.58 4.36 33.77
N PRO A 309 4.00 4.13 35.03
CA PRO A 309 3.32 3.21 35.93
C PRO A 309 1.82 3.47 36.10
N PHE A 310 1.39 4.71 36.01
CA PHE A 310 -0.03 5.06 36.05
C PHE A 310 -0.79 4.46 34.86
N THR A 311 -0.23 4.54 33.68
CA THR A 311 -0.84 3.96 32.44
C THR A 311 -0.91 2.44 32.54
N GLU A 312 0.15 1.80 33.04
CA GLU A 312 0.14 0.37 33.31
C GLU A 312 -1.00 0.00 34.27
N TYR A 313 -1.11 0.71 35.41
CA TYR A 313 -2.17 0.47 36.40
C TYR A 313 -3.57 0.57 35.77
N GLU A 314 -3.84 1.58 34.96
CA GLU A 314 -5.13 1.72 34.24
C GLU A 314 -5.40 0.57 33.27
N ILE A 315 -4.36 0.03 32.62
CA ILE A 315 -4.49 -1.14 31.73
C ILE A 315 -4.86 -2.40 32.53
N LEU A 316 -4.32 -2.57 33.75
CA LEU A 316 -4.68 -3.68 34.62
C LEU A 316 -6.19 -3.70 34.96
N LEU A 317 -6.82 -2.52 35.02
CA LEU A 317 -8.25 -2.38 35.29
C LEU A 317 -9.16 -2.70 34.11
N LEU A 318 -8.59 -2.96 32.88
CA LEU A 318 -9.39 -3.24 31.71
C LEU A 318 -9.96 -4.66 31.63
N GLU A 319 -9.61 -5.52 32.57
CA GLU A 319 -10.07 -6.93 32.63
C GLU A 319 -9.67 -7.69 31.32
N ARG A 320 -8.38 -7.62 30.97
CA ARG A 320 -7.77 -8.28 29.82
C ARG A 320 -6.58 -9.16 30.23
N ASP A 321 -6.63 -9.69 31.46
CA ASP A 321 -5.64 -10.61 32.03
C ASP A 321 -4.22 -10.01 32.15
N PHE A 322 -4.14 -8.68 32.26
CA PHE A 322 -2.88 -8.01 32.51
C PHE A 322 -2.49 -8.08 33.98
N VAL A 323 -1.22 -8.34 34.25
CA VAL A 323 -0.58 -8.30 35.56
C VAL A 323 0.57 -7.29 35.55
N PRO A 324 0.99 -6.79 36.75
CA PRO A 324 2.11 -5.84 36.82
C PRO A 324 3.39 -6.39 36.20
N ASN A 325 4.07 -5.54 35.42
CA ASN A 325 5.38 -5.85 34.84
C ASN A 325 6.47 -5.28 35.76
N PRO A 326 7.29 -6.10 36.42
CA PRO A 326 8.33 -5.63 37.35
C PRO A 326 9.47 -4.87 36.64
N ASN A 327 9.51 -4.88 35.30
CA ASN A 327 10.58 -4.27 34.50
C ASN A 327 10.19 -2.92 33.86
N LEU A 328 8.98 -2.42 34.08
CA LEU A 328 8.50 -1.12 33.56
C LEU A 328 8.92 0.11 34.37
#